data_dc824289021a96464509c690edeb2d4b
#
_entry.id   dc824289021a96464509c690edeb2d4b
#
_cell.length_a   1.000
_cell.length_b   1.000
_cell.length_c   1.000
_cell.angle_alpha   90.00
_cell.angle_beta   90.00
_cell.angle_gamma   90.00
#
_symmetry.space_group_name_H-M   'P 1'
#
loop_
_entity.id
_entity.type
_entity.pdbx_description
1 polymer ?
#
loop_
_entity_poly.entity_id
_entity_poly.type
_entity_poly.pdbx_seq_one_letter_code
_entity_poly.pdbx_strand_id
1 'polypeptide(L)'
;MHFNKKVIQRAMPIYIGYLFLGLACGILGQQAHIAPIEAFIMSILAYSGSGQFICIAMLLDNASLFSILVTNFMVSLRYMFFSTAMYPHIKNCSLPYSVLFGQNITDETFAVNLDCFERDRDWDVHQGLALGFSPCLVWACANFIGCSAAEYLKPPT
;
A
#
# COMPACT_ATOMS: atom_id res chain seq x y z
N MET A 1 6.16 16.55 -7.18
CA MET A 1 5.48 15.32 -7.61
C MET A 1 5.08 15.51 -9.05
N HIS A 2 5.67 14.77 -9.99
CA HIS A 2 5.38 14.92 -11.44
C HIS A 2 4.52 13.76 -11.93
N PHE A 3 3.21 13.99 -11.98
CA PHE A 3 2.28 13.08 -12.65
C PHE A 3 2.36 13.32 -14.15
N ASN A 4 3.04 12.44 -14.86
CA ASN A 4 3.06 12.45 -16.30
C ASN A 4 2.48 11.13 -16.85
N LYS A 5 2.19 11.10 -18.16
CA LYS A 5 1.63 9.93 -18.86
C LYS A 5 2.47 8.66 -18.62
N LYS A 6 3.79 8.81 -18.48
CA LYS A 6 4.74 7.73 -18.27
C LYS A 6 4.53 7.05 -16.90
N VAL A 7 4.36 7.82 -15.82
CA VAL A 7 4.05 7.31 -14.48
C VAL A 7 2.74 6.51 -14.49
N ILE A 8 1.69 7.07 -15.10
CA ILE A 8 0.39 6.41 -15.19
C ILE A 8 0.50 5.08 -15.94
N GLN A 9 1.19 5.05 -17.06
CA GLN A 9 1.38 3.83 -17.85
C GLN A 9 2.14 2.73 -17.09
N ARG A 10 3.19 3.12 -16.34
CA ARG A 10 3.96 2.18 -15.52
C ARG A 10 3.18 1.69 -14.29
N ALA A 11 2.34 2.53 -13.70
CA ALA A 11 1.50 2.19 -12.56
C ALA A 11 0.22 1.42 -12.92
N MET A 12 -0.19 1.38 -14.18
CA MET A 12 -1.47 0.79 -14.61
C MET A 12 -1.69 -0.66 -14.14
N PRO A 13 -0.71 -1.59 -14.26
CA PRO A 13 -0.89 -2.94 -13.74
C PRO A 13 -1.12 -2.97 -12.23
N ILE A 14 -0.45 -2.06 -11.48
CA ILE A 14 -0.59 -1.94 -10.03
C ILE A 14 -1.99 -1.42 -9.68
N TYR A 15 -2.50 -0.42 -10.40
CA TYR A 15 -3.86 0.09 -10.18
C TYR A 15 -4.91 -0.99 -10.32
N ILE A 16 -4.82 -1.80 -11.37
CA ILE A 16 -5.78 -2.90 -11.61
C ILE A 16 -5.70 -3.92 -10.48
N GLY A 17 -4.50 -4.38 -10.12
CA GLY A 17 -4.31 -5.31 -9.01
C GLY A 17 -4.85 -4.76 -7.68
N TYR A 18 -4.51 -3.51 -7.36
CA TYR A 18 -4.91 -2.87 -6.12
C TYR A 18 -6.41 -2.57 -6.03
N LEU A 19 -7.06 -2.32 -7.16
CA LEU A 19 -8.51 -2.19 -7.18
C LEU A 19 -9.19 -3.48 -6.70
N PHE A 20 -8.85 -4.62 -7.29
CA PHE A 20 -9.47 -5.91 -6.94
C PHE A 20 -9.08 -6.39 -5.55
N LEU A 21 -7.79 -6.35 -5.22
CA LEU A 21 -7.30 -6.79 -3.91
C LEU A 21 -7.79 -5.86 -2.79
N GLY A 22 -7.83 -4.55 -3.04
CA GLY A 22 -8.33 -3.58 -2.08
C GLY A 22 -9.83 -3.76 -1.79
N LEU A 23 -10.64 -4.00 -2.82
CA LEU A 23 -12.05 -4.35 -2.63
C LEU A 23 -12.21 -5.60 -1.74
N ALA A 24 -11.45 -6.66 -2.03
CA ALA A 24 -11.48 -7.89 -1.23
C ALA A 24 -11.03 -7.65 0.22
N CYS A 25 -9.96 -6.86 0.41
CA CYS A 25 -9.45 -6.49 1.74
C CYS A 25 -10.50 -5.70 2.54
N GLY A 26 -11.19 -4.74 1.90
CA GLY A 26 -12.26 -3.98 2.53
C GLY A 26 -13.45 -4.84 2.94
N ILE A 27 -13.86 -5.80 2.09
CA ILE A 27 -14.93 -6.76 2.42
C ILE A 27 -14.55 -7.59 3.66
N LEU A 28 -13.32 -8.10 3.70
CA LEU A 28 -12.82 -8.84 4.88
C LEU A 28 -12.72 -7.95 6.12
N GLY A 29 -12.29 -6.70 5.96
CA GLY A 29 -12.22 -5.72 7.05
C GLY A 29 -13.57 -5.51 7.70
N GLN A 30 -14.65 -5.41 6.91
CA GLN A 30 -15.99 -5.28 7.43
C GLN A 30 -16.43 -6.51 8.23
N GLN A 31 -16.01 -7.72 7.85
CA GLN A 31 -16.26 -8.94 8.64
C GLN A 31 -15.58 -8.88 10.02
N ALA A 32 -14.41 -8.24 10.10
CA ALA A 32 -13.70 -7.96 11.35
C ALA A 32 -14.24 -6.72 12.11
N HIS A 33 -15.42 -6.22 11.73
CA HIS A 33 -16.07 -5.03 12.32
C HIS A 33 -15.27 -3.73 12.18
N ILE A 34 -14.38 -3.63 11.18
CA ILE A 34 -13.65 -2.40 10.84
C ILE A 34 -14.62 -1.51 10.05
N ALA A 35 -14.77 -0.25 10.48
CA ALA A 35 -15.60 0.71 9.77
C ALA A 35 -14.94 1.15 8.43
N PRO A 36 -15.71 1.55 7.40
CA PRO A 36 -15.15 1.96 6.11
C PRO A 36 -14.09 3.06 6.22
N ILE A 37 -14.31 4.05 7.10
CA ILE A 37 -13.33 5.13 7.31
C ILE A 37 -12.05 4.62 7.99
N GLU A 38 -12.16 3.66 8.89
CA GLU A 38 -11.01 3.03 9.54
C GLU A 38 -10.19 2.23 8.53
N ALA A 39 -10.85 1.47 7.64
CA ALA A 39 -10.21 0.75 6.53
C ALA A 39 -9.45 1.71 5.61
N PHE A 40 -10.03 2.88 5.30
CA PHE A 40 -9.38 3.92 4.50
C PHE A 40 -8.14 4.48 5.21
N ILE A 41 -8.27 4.89 6.48
CA ILE A 41 -7.16 5.46 7.27
C ILE A 41 -6.04 4.43 7.45
N MET A 42 -6.38 3.18 7.78
CA MET A 42 -5.42 2.09 7.89
C MET A 42 -4.64 1.88 6.57
N SER A 43 -5.33 1.98 5.43
CA SER A 43 -4.72 1.84 4.11
C SER A 43 -3.72 2.95 3.78
N ILE A 44 -3.98 4.19 4.20
CA ILE A 44 -3.06 5.32 4.00
C ILE A 44 -1.87 5.24 4.96
N LEU A 45 -2.11 4.91 6.24
CA LEU A 45 -1.06 4.92 7.26
C LEU A 45 -0.14 3.69 7.16
N ALA A 46 -0.69 2.52 6.98
CA ALA A 46 0.09 1.28 6.91
C ALA A 46 0.62 0.98 5.51
N TYR A 47 -0.16 1.28 4.47
CA TYR A 47 0.10 1.02 3.05
C TYR A 47 0.86 -0.30 2.81
N SER A 48 0.36 -1.37 3.37
CA SER A 48 0.91 -2.72 3.24
C SER A 48 -0.21 -3.70 2.97
N GLY A 49 -0.38 -4.11 1.70
CA GLY A 49 -1.46 -5.01 1.31
C GLY A 49 -1.44 -6.31 2.13
N SER A 50 -0.32 -7.03 2.14
CA SER A 50 -0.18 -8.26 2.93
C SER A 50 -0.30 -8.02 4.43
N GLY A 51 0.24 -6.93 4.96
CA GLY A 51 0.12 -6.57 6.38
C GLY A 51 -1.33 -6.35 6.79
N GLN A 52 -2.12 -5.65 5.96
CA GLN A 52 -3.55 -5.44 6.23
C GLN A 52 -4.34 -6.76 6.19
N PHE A 53 -4.14 -7.60 5.18
CA PHE A 53 -4.80 -8.92 5.12
C PHE A 53 -4.47 -9.79 6.34
N ILE A 54 -3.19 -9.85 6.73
CA ILE A 54 -2.75 -10.61 7.91
C ILE A 54 -3.39 -10.03 9.18
N CYS A 55 -3.37 -8.70 9.35
CA CYS A 55 -3.97 -8.04 10.50
C CYS A 55 -5.47 -8.37 10.60
N ILE A 56 -6.22 -8.24 9.51
CA ILE A 56 -7.65 -8.54 9.47
C ILE A 56 -7.92 -10.02 9.75
N ALA A 57 -7.16 -10.94 9.15
CA ALA A 57 -7.31 -12.37 9.39
C ALA A 57 -7.07 -12.73 10.86
N MET A 58 -6.01 -12.18 11.47
CA MET A 58 -5.71 -12.40 12.87
C MET A 58 -6.74 -11.78 13.82
N LEU A 59 -7.36 -10.65 13.44
CA LEU A 59 -8.49 -10.08 14.19
C LEU A 59 -9.72 -11.00 14.15
N LEU A 60 -10.04 -11.57 12.99
CA LEU A 60 -11.13 -12.54 12.83
C LEU A 60 -10.89 -13.81 13.66
N ASP A 61 -9.64 -14.23 13.80
CA ASP A 61 -9.24 -15.37 14.63
C ASP A 61 -9.11 -15.03 16.13
N ASN A 62 -9.50 -13.82 16.55
CA ASN A 62 -9.36 -13.33 17.93
C ASN A 62 -7.94 -13.43 18.48
N ALA A 63 -6.91 -13.26 17.63
CA ALA A 63 -5.53 -13.26 18.04
C ALA A 63 -5.20 -12.10 18.98
N SER A 64 -4.22 -12.30 19.87
CA SER A 64 -3.79 -11.23 20.78
C SER A 64 -3.17 -10.06 20.01
N LEU A 65 -3.34 -8.85 20.52
CA LEU A 65 -2.73 -7.64 19.93
C LEU A 65 -1.21 -7.79 19.78
N PHE A 66 -0.55 -8.42 20.76
CA PHE A 66 0.89 -8.69 20.70
C PHE A 66 1.26 -9.58 19.52
N SER A 67 0.51 -10.67 19.30
CA SER A 67 0.73 -11.56 18.14
C SER A 67 0.57 -10.82 16.82
N ILE A 68 -0.47 -9.97 16.69
CA ILE A 68 -0.71 -9.16 15.49
C ILE A 68 0.48 -8.23 15.23
N LEU A 69 0.95 -7.52 16.26
CA LEU A 69 2.08 -6.59 16.14
C LEU A 69 3.37 -7.29 15.74
N VAL A 70 3.70 -8.41 16.39
CA VAL A 70 4.91 -9.18 16.08
C VAL A 70 4.86 -9.75 14.68
N THR A 71 3.73 -10.33 14.27
CA THR A 71 3.57 -10.90 12.92
C THR A 71 3.71 -9.82 11.85
N ASN A 72 3.01 -8.68 12.01
CA ASN A 72 3.13 -7.57 11.06
C ASN A 72 4.53 -6.97 11.02
N PHE A 73 5.21 -6.86 12.17
CA PHE A 73 6.61 -6.42 12.23
C PHE A 73 7.51 -7.35 11.42
N MET A 74 7.40 -8.67 11.63
CA MET A 74 8.22 -9.67 10.91
C MET A 74 7.99 -9.63 9.40
N VAL A 75 6.73 -9.54 8.97
CA VAL A 75 6.39 -9.42 7.55
C VAL A 75 6.92 -8.11 6.96
N SER A 76 6.93 -7.03 7.73
CA SER A 76 7.38 -5.71 7.29
C SER A 76 8.91 -5.57 7.21
N LEU A 77 9.69 -6.52 7.76
CA LEU A 77 11.16 -6.48 7.67
C LEU A 77 11.66 -6.42 6.22
N ARG A 78 10.92 -6.95 5.26
CA ARG A 78 11.25 -6.86 3.83
C ARG A 78 11.40 -5.43 3.32
N TYR A 79 10.66 -4.47 3.89
CA TYR A 79 10.77 -3.05 3.52
C TYR A 79 12.13 -2.43 3.86
N MET A 80 12.87 -3.00 4.83
CA MET A 80 14.26 -2.61 5.09
C MET A 80 15.17 -2.93 3.89
N PHE A 81 14.98 -4.11 3.28
CA PHE A 81 15.72 -4.49 2.08
C PHE A 81 15.36 -3.62 0.89
N PHE A 82 14.08 -3.34 0.67
CA PHE A 82 13.63 -2.44 -0.39
C PHE A 82 14.19 -1.03 -0.23
N SER A 83 14.15 -0.50 0.99
CA SER A 83 14.68 0.82 1.30
C SER A 83 16.19 0.89 1.07
N THR A 84 16.93 -0.17 1.43
CA THR A 84 18.39 -0.26 1.20
C THR A 84 18.70 -0.29 -0.30
N ALA A 85 17.95 -1.05 -1.09
CA ALA A 85 18.13 -1.13 -2.54
C ALA A 85 17.76 0.20 -3.23
N MET A 86 16.77 0.93 -2.74
CA MET A 86 16.37 2.24 -3.26
C MET A 86 17.31 3.38 -2.85
N TYR A 87 18.05 3.24 -1.75
CA TYR A 87 18.88 4.30 -1.19
C TYR A 87 19.82 4.97 -2.20
N PRO A 88 20.54 4.28 -3.10
CA PRO A 88 21.42 4.92 -4.08
C PRO A 88 20.70 5.97 -4.94
N HIS A 89 19.43 5.76 -5.24
CA HIS A 89 18.62 6.63 -6.09
C HIS A 89 18.05 7.84 -5.36
N ILE A 90 17.88 7.76 -4.03
CA ILE A 90 17.25 8.81 -3.20
C ILE A 90 18.20 9.50 -2.21
N LYS A 91 19.46 9.09 -2.14
CA LYS A 91 20.46 9.58 -1.15
C LYS A 91 20.67 11.10 -1.14
N ASN A 92 20.39 11.77 -2.25
CA ASN A 92 20.55 13.23 -2.39
C ASN A 92 19.28 14.00 -2.05
N CYS A 93 18.20 13.32 -1.66
CA CYS A 93 16.94 13.93 -1.26
C CYS A 93 16.99 14.41 0.18
N SER A 94 16.12 15.38 0.52
CA SER A 94 15.92 15.78 1.92
C SER A 94 15.32 14.64 2.73
N LEU A 95 15.61 14.61 4.04
CA LEU A 95 15.10 13.56 4.92
C LEU A 95 13.56 13.39 4.87
N PRO A 96 12.73 14.46 4.93
CA PRO A 96 11.29 14.31 4.82
C PRO A 96 10.85 13.64 3.52
N TYR A 97 11.55 13.97 2.41
CA TYR A 97 11.26 13.39 1.10
C TYR A 97 11.61 11.90 1.05
N SER A 98 12.75 11.51 1.62
CA SER A 98 13.18 10.11 1.70
C SER A 98 12.25 9.27 2.58
N VAL A 99 11.76 9.84 3.69
CA VAL A 99 10.77 9.19 4.56
C VAL A 99 9.44 8.99 3.80
N LEU A 100 8.96 10.03 3.11
CA LEU A 100 7.73 9.93 2.31
C LEU A 100 7.88 8.93 1.16
N PHE A 101 9.06 8.86 0.54
CA PHE A 101 9.35 7.86 -0.49
C PHE A 101 9.31 6.44 0.11
N GLY A 102 9.98 6.23 1.24
CA GLY A 102 10.00 4.95 1.95
C GLY A 102 8.60 4.47 2.38
N GLN A 103 7.75 5.39 2.87
CA GLN A 103 6.36 5.10 3.23
C GLN A 103 5.53 4.60 2.05
N ASN A 104 5.88 4.99 0.81
CA ASN A 104 5.14 4.64 -0.40
C ASN A 104 5.79 3.49 -1.19
N ILE A 105 6.72 2.75 -0.57
CA ILE A 105 7.30 1.54 -1.17
C ILE A 105 6.45 0.33 -0.79
N THR A 106 5.93 -0.36 -1.80
CA THR A 106 5.34 -1.70 -1.70
C THR A 106 6.14 -2.65 -2.58
N ASP A 107 5.81 -3.94 -2.57
CA ASP A 107 6.48 -4.94 -3.41
C ASP A 107 6.42 -4.55 -4.90
N GLU A 108 5.24 -4.14 -5.35
CA GLU A 108 4.98 -3.79 -6.75
C GLU A 108 5.62 -2.45 -7.13
N THR A 109 5.46 -1.43 -6.27
CA THR A 109 6.02 -0.10 -6.54
C THR A 109 7.54 -0.11 -6.47
N PHE A 110 8.13 -0.94 -5.60
CA PHE A 110 9.56 -1.20 -5.54
C PHE A 110 10.07 -1.78 -6.86
N ALA A 111 9.46 -2.87 -7.33
CA ALA A 111 9.90 -3.55 -8.55
C ALA A 111 9.86 -2.62 -9.77
N VAL A 112 8.77 -1.87 -9.93
CA VAL A 112 8.62 -0.93 -11.07
C VAL A 112 9.56 0.26 -10.95
N ASN A 113 9.73 0.84 -9.74
CA ASN A 113 10.66 1.95 -9.53
C ASN A 113 12.10 1.53 -9.80
N LEU A 114 12.53 0.35 -9.32
CA LEU A 114 13.89 -0.14 -9.53
C LEU A 114 14.17 -0.32 -11.01
N ASP A 115 13.27 -0.98 -11.76
CA ASP A 115 13.41 -1.15 -13.22
C ASP A 115 13.47 0.21 -13.93
N CYS A 116 12.65 1.18 -13.51
CA CYS A 116 12.67 2.52 -14.10
C CYS A 116 13.97 3.27 -13.80
N PHE A 117 14.47 3.24 -12.57
CA PHE A 117 15.74 3.90 -12.21
C PHE A 117 16.95 3.29 -12.92
N GLU A 118 16.92 1.97 -13.20
CA GLU A 118 18.03 1.30 -13.87
C GLU A 118 18.01 1.48 -15.40
N ARG A 119 16.81 1.50 -16.01
CA ARG A 119 16.68 1.46 -17.47
C ARG A 119 16.29 2.76 -18.13
N ASP A 120 15.73 3.69 -17.37
CA ASP A 120 15.16 4.92 -17.89
C ASP A 120 15.92 6.14 -17.35
N ARG A 121 16.79 6.73 -18.17
CA ARG A 121 17.62 7.89 -17.80
C ARG A 121 16.82 9.15 -17.44
N ASP A 122 15.57 9.22 -17.89
CA ASP A 122 14.68 10.36 -17.62
C ASP A 122 13.82 10.13 -16.36
N TRP A 123 13.95 8.94 -15.70
CA TRP A 123 13.20 8.64 -14.50
C TRP A 123 13.82 9.33 -13.29
N ASP A 124 13.05 10.21 -12.68
CA ASP A 124 13.49 10.96 -11.51
C ASP A 124 12.78 10.51 -10.21
N VAL A 125 13.27 10.99 -9.08
CA VAL A 125 12.73 10.66 -7.76
C VAL A 125 11.30 11.18 -7.58
N HIS A 126 10.93 12.28 -8.27
CA HIS A 126 9.58 12.83 -8.23
C HIS A 126 8.56 11.93 -8.94
N GLN A 127 8.98 11.30 -10.05
CA GLN A 127 8.18 10.31 -10.76
C GLN A 127 8.08 9.02 -9.94
N GLY A 128 9.18 8.60 -9.31
CA GLY A 128 9.20 7.44 -8.40
C GLY A 128 8.25 7.60 -7.22
N LEU A 129 8.24 8.77 -6.59
CA LEU A 129 7.28 9.08 -5.51
C LEU A 129 5.83 9.12 -6.02
N ALA A 130 5.60 9.69 -7.21
CA ALA A 130 4.26 9.71 -7.81
C ALA A 130 3.75 8.30 -8.13
N LEU A 131 4.66 7.41 -8.59
CA LEU A 131 4.36 6.00 -8.82
C LEU A 131 4.03 5.26 -7.52
N GLY A 132 4.67 5.57 -6.40
CA GLY A 132 4.34 4.99 -5.10
C GLY A 132 3.01 5.51 -4.54
N PHE A 133 2.81 6.83 -4.59
CA PHE A 133 1.65 7.49 -3.96
C PHE A 133 0.32 7.23 -4.69
N SER A 134 0.33 7.19 -6.03
CA SER A 134 -0.92 7.04 -6.77
C SER A 134 -1.62 5.69 -6.58
N PRO A 135 -0.93 4.53 -6.54
CA PRO A 135 -1.59 3.28 -6.20
C PRO A 135 -2.05 3.22 -4.73
N CYS A 136 -1.39 3.95 -3.81
CA CYS A 136 -1.83 4.08 -2.42
C CYS A 136 -3.27 4.61 -2.34
N LEU A 137 -3.58 5.65 -3.12
CA LEU A 137 -4.94 6.19 -3.18
C LEU A 137 -5.94 5.17 -3.77
N VAL A 138 -5.55 4.46 -4.82
CA VAL A 138 -6.39 3.40 -5.39
C VAL A 138 -6.68 2.31 -4.36
N TRP A 139 -5.65 1.86 -3.65
CA TRP A 139 -5.77 0.88 -2.58
C TRP A 139 -6.72 1.34 -1.46
N ALA A 140 -6.52 2.56 -0.96
CA ALA A 140 -7.34 3.11 0.12
C ALA A 140 -8.80 3.31 -0.30
N CYS A 141 -9.05 3.84 -1.51
CA CYS A 141 -10.40 3.99 -2.04
C CYS A 141 -11.08 2.64 -2.27
N ALA A 142 -10.34 1.64 -2.80
CA ALA A 142 -10.87 0.30 -3.00
C ALA A 142 -11.25 -0.38 -1.68
N ASN A 143 -10.41 -0.26 -0.64
CA ASN A 143 -10.72 -0.74 0.71
C ASN A 143 -11.98 -0.08 1.28
N PHE A 144 -12.08 1.24 1.17
CA PHE A 144 -13.26 1.98 1.61
C PHE A 144 -14.53 1.50 0.91
N ILE A 145 -14.49 1.38 -0.43
CA ILE A 145 -15.63 0.93 -1.24
C ILE A 145 -16.00 -0.51 -0.89
N GLY A 146 -15.02 -1.41 -0.79
CA GLY A 146 -15.25 -2.82 -0.45
C GLY A 146 -15.89 -2.98 0.93
N CYS A 147 -15.39 -2.25 1.92
CA CYS A 147 -15.92 -2.26 3.28
C CYS A 147 -17.35 -1.69 3.32
N SER A 148 -17.60 -0.56 2.66
CA SER A 148 -18.94 0.05 2.57
C SER A 148 -19.94 -0.88 1.86
N ALA A 149 -19.55 -1.49 0.74
CA ALA A 149 -20.40 -2.41 -0.01
C ALA A 149 -20.79 -3.63 0.86
N ALA A 150 -19.86 -4.18 1.62
CA ALA A 150 -20.10 -5.30 2.51
C ALA A 150 -21.02 -4.92 3.69
N GLU A 151 -20.94 -3.68 4.18
CA GLU A 151 -21.83 -3.15 5.22
C GLU A 151 -23.28 -3.08 4.72
N TYR A 152 -23.51 -2.57 3.50
CA TYR A 152 -24.83 -2.48 2.90
C TYR A 152 -25.45 -3.83 2.52
N LEU A 153 -24.62 -4.84 2.23
CA LEU A 153 -25.05 -6.17 1.84
C LEU A 153 -25.40 -7.08 3.03
N LYS A 154 -25.11 -6.68 4.27
CA LYS A 154 -25.54 -7.42 5.46
C LYS A 154 -27.06 -7.32 5.60
N PRO A 155 -27.79 -8.45 5.70
CA PRO A 155 -29.21 -8.40 6.02
C PRO A 155 -29.39 -7.72 7.39
N PRO A 156 -30.44 -6.92 7.58
CA PRO A 156 -30.76 -6.37 8.90
C PRO A 156 -31.02 -7.53 9.87
N THR A 157 -30.19 -7.59 10.91
CA THR A 157 -30.36 -8.54 12.04
C THR A 157 -31.50 -8.10 12.93
#